data_e668567cb2b2bb559cebf3f61e0f7088
#
_entry.id   e668567cb2b2bb559cebf3f61e0f7088
#
_cell.length_a   1.000
_cell.length_b   1.000
_cell.length_c   1.000
_cell.angle_alpha   90.00
_cell.angle_beta   90.00
_cell.angle_gamma   90.00
#
_symmetry.space_group_name_H-M   'P 1'
#
loop_
_entity.id
_entity.type
_entity.pdbx_description
1 polymer ?
#
loop_
_entity_poly.entity_id
_entity_poly.type
_entity_poly.pdbx_seq_one_letter_code
_entity_poly.pdbx_strand_id
1 'polypeptide(L)'
;MSDTMHGQAEMRDVVDQQMSWYMLFGNHRLTDQLGLHTEYQFRRTGLGADWQQSLLRFGLDWHRDDQHVVTGGYGWIRSFPYGEQPIAETFEEHRIWQQLVTKSVTGQFKWMHRYRFEQRLMQFPDGSRWQHRARYFVQVKWPVPKHPEWSLTAYEEAFIGLRPLDTPVLNLLQQNRMSVALNRSFEGGTSVQVGYLRQVLIKGSGLAAERNHVLLVVLRHNLDFRD
;
A
#
# COMPACT_ATOMS: atom_id res chain seq x y z
N MET A 1 18.51 -33.60 -37.04
CA MET A 1 18.53 -33.59 -35.57
C MET A 1 18.22 -32.16 -35.20
N SER A 2 16.97 -31.86 -34.90
CA SER A 2 16.49 -30.56 -34.49
C SER A 2 16.32 -30.61 -32.96
N ASP A 3 17.25 -29.97 -32.26
CA ASP A 3 17.15 -29.73 -30.82
C ASP A 3 16.02 -28.72 -30.58
N THR A 4 14.89 -29.22 -30.15
CA THR A 4 13.82 -28.41 -29.57
C THR A 4 14.22 -27.98 -28.15
N MET A 5 14.81 -26.79 -28.05
CA MET A 5 15.00 -26.13 -26.76
C MET A 5 13.62 -25.75 -26.23
N HIS A 6 13.04 -26.64 -25.44
CA HIS A 6 11.93 -26.32 -24.55
C HIS A 6 12.50 -25.49 -23.40
N GLY A 7 12.34 -24.18 -23.48
CA GLY A 7 12.59 -23.30 -22.35
C GLY A 7 11.59 -23.67 -21.24
N GLN A 8 12.04 -24.44 -20.27
CA GLN A 8 11.30 -24.61 -19.02
C GLN A 8 11.28 -23.23 -18.36
N ALA A 9 10.07 -22.66 -18.26
CA ALA A 9 9.85 -21.48 -17.42
C ALA A 9 10.23 -21.93 -15.99
N GLU A 10 11.33 -21.44 -15.47
CA GLU A 10 11.72 -21.67 -14.07
C GLU A 10 10.55 -21.23 -13.18
N MET A 11 9.96 -22.21 -12.48
CA MET A 11 8.91 -21.93 -11.51
C MET A 11 9.53 -21.11 -10.38
N ARG A 12 8.88 -19.97 -10.07
CA ARG A 12 9.29 -19.14 -8.93
C ARG A 12 9.14 -19.91 -7.63
N ASP A 13 10.14 -19.87 -6.79
CA ASP A 13 10.02 -20.29 -5.40
C ASP A 13 9.06 -19.33 -4.67
N VAL A 14 7.92 -19.85 -4.21
CA VAL A 14 6.87 -19.06 -3.57
C VAL A 14 6.68 -19.51 -2.14
N VAL A 15 6.96 -18.61 -1.20
CA VAL A 15 6.75 -18.84 0.24
C VAL A 15 5.46 -18.16 0.68
N ASP A 16 4.59 -18.93 1.37
CA ASP A 16 3.36 -18.43 1.96
C ASP A 16 3.58 -18.03 3.42
N GLN A 17 3.14 -16.81 3.79
CA GLN A 17 3.32 -16.29 5.13
C GLN A 17 2.02 -15.68 5.68
N GLN A 18 1.83 -15.78 7.00
CA GLN A 18 0.72 -15.15 7.71
C GLN A 18 1.20 -13.86 8.38
N MET A 19 0.42 -12.81 8.25
CA MET A 19 0.74 -11.47 8.72
C MET A 19 -0.46 -10.80 9.37
N SER A 20 -0.19 -9.76 10.18
CA SER A 20 -1.19 -8.83 10.64
C SER A 20 -0.71 -7.39 10.46
N TRP A 21 -1.55 -6.56 9.84
CA TRP A 21 -1.24 -5.15 9.60
C TRP A 21 -2.25 -4.27 10.31
N TYR A 22 -1.73 -3.40 11.15
CA TYR A 22 -2.49 -2.41 11.90
C TYR A 22 -2.13 -1.04 11.36
N MET A 23 -3.13 -0.30 10.89
CA MET A 23 -2.94 0.95 10.18
C MET A 23 -3.81 2.05 10.77
N LEU A 24 -3.22 3.19 11.00
CA LEU A 24 -3.87 4.43 11.42
C LEU A 24 -3.79 5.43 10.28
N PHE A 25 -4.90 6.02 9.89
CA PHE A 25 -4.95 7.06 8.86
C PHE A 25 -5.74 8.27 9.34
N GLY A 26 -5.27 9.44 8.96
CA GLY A 26 -6.00 10.69 9.05
C GLY A 26 -5.93 11.43 7.72
N ASN A 27 -7.09 11.96 7.26
CA ASN A 27 -7.15 12.94 6.20
C ASN A 27 -7.95 14.11 6.76
N HIS A 28 -7.22 15.08 7.28
CA HIS A 28 -7.78 16.19 8.03
C HIS A 28 -8.00 17.38 7.09
N ARG A 29 -9.15 18.01 7.17
CA ARG A 29 -9.47 19.25 6.42
C ARG A 29 -9.04 20.44 7.26
N LEU A 30 -8.11 21.24 6.74
CA LEU A 30 -7.66 22.48 7.37
C LEU A 30 -8.42 23.68 6.83
N THR A 31 -8.62 23.72 5.51
CA THR A 31 -9.44 24.69 4.79
C THR A 31 -10.20 23.96 3.68
N ASP A 32 -10.98 24.67 2.88
CA ASP A 32 -11.65 24.07 1.71
C ASP A 32 -10.68 23.51 0.67
N GLN A 33 -9.48 24.04 0.59
CA GLN A 33 -8.47 23.60 -0.36
C GLN A 33 -7.31 22.83 0.26
N LEU A 34 -7.03 23.03 1.53
CA LEU A 34 -5.87 22.42 2.19
C LEU A 34 -6.29 21.37 3.21
N GLY A 35 -5.52 20.31 3.26
CA GLY A 35 -5.64 19.24 4.24
C GLY A 35 -4.29 18.68 4.66
N LEU A 36 -4.33 17.83 5.67
CA LEU A 36 -3.18 17.11 6.20
C LEU A 36 -3.45 15.62 6.14
N HIS A 37 -2.59 14.89 5.44
CA HIS A 37 -2.56 13.43 5.45
C HIS A 37 -1.60 12.94 6.53
N THR A 38 -2.08 12.03 7.37
CA THR A 38 -1.26 11.33 8.38
C THR A 38 -1.47 9.82 8.24
N GLU A 39 -0.38 9.05 8.39
CA GLU A 39 -0.45 7.60 8.26
C GLU A 39 0.62 6.97 9.17
N TYR A 40 0.19 6.05 10.03
CA TYR A 40 1.09 5.17 10.75
C TYR A 40 0.67 3.72 10.54
N GLN A 41 1.62 2.86 10.23
CA GLN A 41 1.39 1.43 10.06
C GLN A 41 2.42 0.64 10.85
N PHE A 42 1.97 -0.33 11.60
CA PHE A 42 2.82 -1.36 12.17
C PHE A 42 2.36 -2.71 11.65
N ARG A 43 3.31 -3.37 11.02
CA ARG A 43 3.10 -4.64 10.37
C ARG A 43 3.87 -5.70 11.12
N ARG A 44 3.19 -6.83 11.37
CA ARG A 44 3.69 -7.92 12.19
C ARG A 44 3.57 -9.24 11.44
N THR A 45 4.40 -10.20 11.80
CA THR A 45 4.22 -11.60 11.42
C THR A 45 3.17 -12.25 12.30
N GLY A 46 2.47 -13.27 11.81
CA GLY A 46 1.38 -13.90 12.52
C GLY A 46 0.33 -12.89 13.01
N LEU A 47 -0.18 -13.07 14.21
CA LEU A 47 -1.14 -12.16 14.86
C LEU A 47 -0.48 -11.07 15.73
N GLY A 48 0.80 -10.82 15.55
CA GLY A 48 1.52 -9.79 16.30
C GLY A 48 2.86 -10.24 16.87
N ALA A 49 3.41 -11.35 16.36
CA ALA A 49 4.67 -11.93 16.86
C ALA A 49 5.85 -10.97 16.62
N ASP A 50 6.46 -11.00 15.44
CA ASP A 50 7.65 -10.23 15.15
C ASP A 50 7.36 -9.01 14.27
N TRP A 51 8.25 -8.04 14.29
CA TRP A 51 8.17 -6.89 13.42
C TRP A 51 8.47 -7.28 11.97
N GLN A 52 7.57 -6.89 11.06
CA GLN A 52 7.83 -6.86 9.64
C GLN A 52 8.27 -5.45 9.20
N GLN A 53 7.44 -4.44 9.54
CA GLN A 53 7.70 -3.07 9.10
C GLN A 53 6.97 -2.07 9.99
N SER A 54 7.66 -0.98 10.35
CA SER A 54 7.07 0.25 10.90
C SER A 54 7.12 1.34 9.84
N LEU A 55 6.03 2.10 9.68
CA LEU A 55 5.92 3.09 8.63
C LEU A 55 5.16 4.31 9.15
N LEU A 56 5.78 5.47 9.06
CA LEU A 56 5.20 6.77 9.34
C LEU A 56 5.17 7.60 8.05
N ARG A 57 4.03 8.23 7.76
CA ARG A 57 3.89 9.18 6.64
C ARG A 57 3.08 10.38 7.07
N PHE A 58 3.42 11.49 6.46
CA PHE A 58 2.60 12.71 6.48
C PHE A 58 2.69 13.39 5.12
N GLY A 59 1.70 14.21 4.80
CA GLY A 59 1.64 14.93 3.55
C GLY A 59 0.64 16.07 3.60
N LEU A 60 0.79 17.01 2.69
CA LEU A 60 -0.15 18.11 2.50
C LEU A 60 -1.07 17.75 1.33
N ASP A 61 -2.36 17.82 1.59
CA ASP A 61 -3.42 17.60 0.60
C ASP A 61 -3.84 18.94 0.02
N TRP A 62 -3.88 19.01 -1.31
CA TRP A 62 -4.56 20.07 -2.04
C TRP A 62 -5.83 19.52 -2.68
N HIS A 63 -6.98 19.99 -2.21
CA HIS A 63 -8.29 19.63 -2.71
C HIS A 63 -8.65 20.57 -3.86
N ARG A 64 -8.54 20.08 -5.10
CA ARG A 64 -9.01 20.83 -6.27
C ARG A 64 -10.54 20.96 -6.25
N ASP A 65 -11.19 19.86 -5.89
CA ASP A 65 -12.63 19.70 -5.72
C ASP A 65 -12.89 18.47 -4.82
N ASP A 66 -14.13 18.07 -4.62
CA ASP A 66 -14.50 16.92 -3.79
C ASP A 66 -14.06 15.56 -4.38
N GLN A 67 -13.78 15.53 -5.69
CA GLN A 67 -13.41 14.34 -6.40
C GLN A 67 -11.89 14.20 -6.58
N HIS A 68 -11.14 15.31 -6.62
CA HIS A 68 -9.72 15.31 -6.96
C HIS A 68 -8.88 15.92 -5.84
N VAL A 69 -7.97 15.10 -5.33
CA VAL A 69 -7.02 15.50 -4.29
C VAL A 69 -5.60 15.18 -4.76
N VAL A 70 -4.74 16.18 -4.73
CA VAL A 70 -3.30 16.03 -4.96
C VAL A 70 -2.60 16.11 -3.62
N THR A 71 -1.68 15.18 -3.36
CA THR A 71 -0.92 15.17 -2.10
C THR A 71 0.57 15.10 -2.41
N GLY A 72 1.37 15.87 -1.70
CA GLY A 72 2.82 15.72 -1.60
C GLY A 72 3.23 15.43 -0.18
N GLY A 73 4.17 14.50 0.03
CA GLY A 73 4.52 14.13 1.39
C GLY A 73 5.83 13.38 1.53
N TYR A 74 6.12 13.10 2.79
CA TYR A 74 7.30 12.37 3.22
C TYR A 74 6.88 11.13 4.02
N GLY A 75 7.72 10.09 3.97
CA GLY A 75 7.56 8.87 4.77
C GLY A 75 8.89 8.35 5.26
N TRP A 76 8.89 7.86 6.50
CA TRP A 76 9.99 7.11 7.09
C TRP A 76 9.52 5.70 7.38
N ILE A 77 10.30 4.73 6.90
CA ILE A 77 9.97 3.32 6.97
C ILE A 77 11.17 2.56 7.54
N ARG A 78 10.91 1.69 8.50
CA ARG A 78 11.89 0.75 9.03
C ARG A 78 11.41 -0.66 8.77
N SER A 79 12.25 -1.45 8.09
CA SER A 79 11.97 -2.84 7.72
C SER A 79 12.87 -3.77 8.51
N PHE A 80 12.32 -4.88 8.99
CA PHE A 80 12.98 -5.85 9.85
C PHE A 80 13.10 -7.19 9.12
N PRO A 81 14.11 -8.02 9.41
CA PRO A 81 14.14 -9.41 8.99
C PRO A 81 12.92 -10.17 9.51
N TYR A 82 12.26 -10.94 8.64
CA TYR A 82 11.10 -11.74 9.02
C TYR A 82 10.91 -12.92 8.06
N GLY A 83 10.19 -13.94 8.50
CA GLY A 83 9.73 -15.05 7.67
C GLY A 83 10.84 -15.97 7.17
N GLU A 84 10.51 -16.79 6.16
CA GLU A 84 11.42 -17.80 5.60
C GLU A 84 12.42 -17.26 4.56
N GLN A 85 12.14 -16.07 4.00
CA GLN A 85 13.03 -15.39 3.06
C GLN A 85 13.39 -13.99 3.60
N PRO A 86 14.06 -13.91 4.76
CA PRO A 86 14.30 -12.64 5.43
C PRO A 86 15.24 -11.75 4.61
N ILE A 87 15.09 -10.43 4.80
CA ILE A 87 16.16 -9.50 4.46
C ILE A 87 17.35 -9.73 5.40
N ALA A 88 18.57 -9.51 4.92
CA ALA A 88 19.78 -9.82 5.69
C ALA A 88 19.83 -9.05 7.02
N GLU A 89 19.47 -7.76 6.99
CA GLU A 89 19.53 -6.86 8.13
C GLU A 89 18.39 -5.83 8.11
N THR A 90 18.12 -5.24 9.26
CA THR A 90 17.19 -4.10 9.37
C THR A 90 17.71 -2.94 8.53
N PHE A 91 16.83 -2.31 7.75
CA PHE A 91 17.16 -1.11 7.00
C PHE A 91 16.09 -0.03 7.14
N GLU A 92 16.49 1.20 6.91
CA GLU A 92 15.60 2.35 6.90
C GLU A 92 15.40 2.88 5.48
N GLU A 93 14.25 3.50 5.28
CA GLU A 93 13.88 4.09 4.01
C GLU A 93 13.24 5.45 4.23
N HIS A 94 13.80 6.47 3.58
CA HIS A 94 13.23 7.78 3.45
C HIS A 94 12.53 7.89 2.11
N ARG A 95 11.29 8.37 2.10
CA ARG A 95 10.45 8.37 0.92
C ARG A 95 9.82 9.74 0.72
N ILE A 96 10.09 10.36 -0.44
CA ILE A 96 9.28 11.47 -0.93
C ILE A 96 8.23 10.87 -1.85
N TRP A 97 6.99 11.33 -1.74
CA TRP A 97 5.92 10.79 -2.54
C TRP A 97 4.93 11.87 -2.98
N GLN A 98 4.37 11.69 -4.16
CA GLN A 98 3.30 12.49 -4.72
C GLN A 98 2.16 11.56 -5.14
N GLN A 99 0.92 12.02 -5.00
CA GLN A 99 -0.23 11.25 -5.44
C GLN A 99 -1.35 12.14 -5.98
N LEU A 100 -2.13 11.55 -6.86
CA LEU A 100 -3.44 12.01 -7.28
C LEU A 100 -4.47 10.97 -6.84
N VAL A 101 -5.50 11.42 -6.11
CA VAL A 101 -6.69 10.63 -5.80
C VAL A 101 -7.85 11.17 -6.62
N THR A 102 -8.57 10.28 -7.31
CA THR A 102 -9.83 10.60 -7.98
C THR A 102 -10.95 9.75 -7.43
N LYS A 103 -12.12 10.34 -7.23
CA LYS A 103 -13.31 9.68 -6.68
C LYS A 103 -14.47 9.80 -7.64
N SER A 104 -15.30 8.76 -7.74
CA SER A 104 -16.53 8.78 -8.51
C SER A 104 -17.60 7.91 -7.85
N VAL A 105 -18.86 8.11 -8.27
CA VAL A 105 -20.00 7.32 -7.78
C VAL A 105 -20.76 6.78 -8.99
N THR A 106 -21.05 5.49 -8.97
CA THR A 106 -21.87 4.82 -9.99
C THR A 106 -22.92 3.99 -9.26
N GLY A 107 -24.17 4.43 -9.30
CA GLY A 107 -25.24 3.84 -8.49
C GLY A 107 -24.91 3.93 -7.00
N GLN A 108 -24.89 2.79 -6.31
CA GLN A 108 -24.52 2.70 -4.90
C GLN A 108 -22.99 2.53 -4.67
N PHE A 109 -22.22 2.33 -5.70
CA PHE A 109 -20.79 2.06 -5.61
C PHE A 109 -20.00 3.37 -5.60
N LYS A 110 -19.11 3.51 -4.60
CA LYS A 110 -18.16 4.62 -4.51
C LYS A 110 -16.80 4.10 -4.93
N TRP A 111 -16.26 4.67 -6.00
CA TRP A 111 -14.97 4.34 -6.57
C TRP A 111 -13.91 5.32 -6.13
N MET A 112 -12.69 4.82 -5.95
CA MET A 112 -11.51 5.65 -5.71
C MET A 112 -10.34 5.07 -6.49
N HIS A 113 -9.67 5.92 -7.26
CA HIS A 113 -8.41 5.62 -7.91
C HIS A 113 -7.33 6.47 -7.29
N ARG A 114 -6.14 5.89 -7.11
CA ARG A 114 -4.98 6.61 -6.61
C ARG A 114 -3.76 6.25 -7.46
N TYR A 115 -3.14 7.28 -8.00
CA TYR A 115 -1.88 7.22 -8.72
C TYR A 115 -0.82 7.81 -7.80
N ARG A 116 0.24 7.07 -7.49
CA ARG A 116 1.29 7.53 -6.58
C ARG A 116 2.66 7.27 -7.20
N PHE A 117 3.51 8.27 -7.12
CA PHE A 117 4.93 8.17 -7.42
C PHE A 117 5.72 8.26 -6.13
N GLU A 118 6.76 7.43 -5.99
CA GLU A 118 7.59 7.36 -4.79
C GLU A 118 9.08 7.40 -5.20
N GLN A 119 9.82 8.34 -4.61
CA GLN A 119 11.27 8.42 -4.65
C GLN A 119 11.76 7.89 -3.31
N ARG A 120 12.51 6.79 -3.33
CA ARG A 120 12.85 5.99 -2.16
C ARG A 120 14.37 5.98 -1.98
N LEU A 121 14.87 6.60 -0.92
CA LEU A 121 16.24 6.45 -0.45
C LEU A 121 16.25 5.32 0.59
N MET A 122 16.77 4.18 0.21
CA MET A 122 16.92 3.01 1.07
C MET A 122 18.34 3.01 1.65
N GLN A 123 18.44 2.97 2.98
CA GLN A 123 19.69 3.00 3.72
C GLN A 123 19.94 1.60 4.30
N PHE A 124 20.93 0.91 3.74
CA PHE A 124 21.41 -0.38 4.19
C PHE A 124 22.76 -0.20 4.91
N PRO A 125 23.22 -1.19 5.70
CA PRO A 125 24.53 -1.13 6.32
C PRO A 125 25.68 -0.98 5.32
N ASP A 126 25.53 -1.52 4.10
CA ASP A 126 26.51 -1.46 3.01
C ASP A 126 26.39 -0.19 2.13
N GLY A 127 25.48 0.72 2.44
CA GLY A 127 25.29 1.98 1.74
C GLY A 127 23.85 2.31 1.37
N SER A 128 23.67 3.44 0.72
CA SER A 128 22.35 3.96 0.35
C SER A 128 22.05 3.78 -1.13
N ARG A 129 20.79 3.50 -1.47
CA ARG A 129 20.34 3.26 -2.85
C ARG A 129 19.05 4.01 -3.14
N TRP A 130 19.02 4.74 -4.24
CA TRP A 130 17.80 5.36 -4.74
C TRP A 130 17.01 4.39 -5.60
N GLN A 131 15.70 4.36 -5.39
CA GLN A 131 14.75 3.63 -6.21
C GLN A 131 13.50 4.46 -6.44
N HIS A 132 12.94 4.34 -7.63
CA HIS A 132 11.68 4.99 -7.99
C HIS A 132 10.59 3.94 -8.20
N ARG A 133 9.36 4.28 -7.82
CA ARG A 133 8.23 3.37 -7.93
C ARG A 133 6.95 4.11 -8.25
N ALA A 134 6.23 3.64 -9.24
CA ALA A 134 4.85 4.03 -9.49
C ALA A 134 3.91 3.03 -8.81
N ARG A 135 2.76 3.51 -8.35
CA ARG A 135 1.70 2.69 -7.76
C ARG A 135 0.36 3.11 -8.33
N TYR A 136 -0.43 2.14 -8.70
CA TYR A 136 -1.83 2.32 -9.05
C TYR A 136 -2.70 1.53 -8.09
N PHE A 137 -3.72 2.19 -7.56
CA PHE A 137 -4.66 1.62 -6.60
C PHE A 137 -6.08 1.92 -7.08
N VAL A 138 -6.93 0.92 -7.05
CA VAL A 138 -8.37 1.05 -7.30
C VAL A 138 -9.14 0.42 -6.15
N GLN A 139 -10.14 1.14 -5.65
CA GLN A 139 -11.03 0.67 -4.59
C GLN A 139 -12.49 0.88 -4.97
N VAL A 140 -13.30 -0.09 -4.63
CA VAL A 140 -14.75 0.03 -4.61
C VAL A 140 -15.26 -0.12 -3.18
N LYS A 141 -16.17 0.75 -2.79
CA LYS A 141 -16.89 0.68 -1.51
C LYS A 141 -18.39 0.72 -1.80
N TRP A 142 -19.13 -0.20 -1.18
CA TRP A 142 -20.60 -0.23 -1.28
C TRP A 142 -21.24 -0.39 0.10
N PRO A 143 -22.34 0.35 0.36
CA PRO A 143 -23.04 0.27 1.64
C PRO A 143 -23.74 -1.07 1.81
N VAL A 144 -23.84 -1.53 3.05
CA VAL A 144 -24.70 -2.68 3.37
C VAL A 144 -26.16 -2.20 3.39
N PRO A 145 -27.07 -2.84 2.65
CA PRO A 145 -28.49 -2.44 2.65
C PRO A 145 -29.07 -2.39 4.06
N LYS A 146 -29.84 -1.34 4.37
CA LYS A 146 -30.47 -1.06 5.68
C LYS A 146 -29.49 -0.75 6.84
N HIS A 147 -28.18 -0.78 6.59
CA HIS A 147 -27.12 -0.52 7.56
C HIS A 147 -26.11 0.47 6.98
N PRO A 148 -26.47 1.77 6.84
CA PRO A 148 -25.62 2.77 6.16
C PRO A 148 -24.28 3.01 6.86
N GLU A 149 -24.18 2.70 8.15
CA GLU A 149 -22.94 2.75 8.93
C GLU A 149 -21.94 1.66 8.51
N TRP A 150 -22.41 0.57 7.88
CA TRP A 150 -21.59 -0.52 7.40
C TRP A 150 -21.39 -0.47 5.89
N SER A 151 -20.21 -0.86 5.44
CA SER A 151 -19.90 -1.00 4.02
C SER A 151 -18.87 -2.08 3.78
N LEU A 152 -18.98 -2.76 2.66
CA LEU A 152 -17.94 -3.62 2.13
C LEU A 152 -16.99 -2.78 1.29
N THR A 153 -15.71 -3.14 1.33
CA THR A 153 -14.66 -2.49 0.55
C THR A 153 -13.81 -3.57 -0.10
N ALA A 154 -13.58 -3.45 -1.40
CA ALA A 154 -12.57 -4.24 -2.08
C ALA A 154 -11.59 -3.32 -2.80
N TYR A 155 -10.32 -3.71 -2.84
CA TYR A 155 -9.32 -2.96 -3.60
C TYR A 155 -8.24 -3.83 -4.19
N GLU A 156 -7.61 -3.31 -5.22
CA GLU A 156 -6.38 -3.81 -5.78
C GLU A 156 -5.33 -2.70 -5.85
N GLU A 157 -4.07 -3.05 -5.64
CA GLU A 157 -2.94 -2.13 -5.75
C GLU A 157 -1.75 -2.82 -6.42
N ALA A 158 -1.29 -2.24 -7.53
CA ALA A 158 -0.09 -2.64 -8.25
C ALA A 158 1.08 -1.70 -7.95
N PHE A 159 2.28 -2.27 -7.83
CA PHE A 159 3.52 -1.55 -7.55
C PHE A 159 4.51 -1.81 -8.68
N ILE A 160 4.88 -0.78 -9.41
CA ILE A 160 5.70 -0.85 -10.60
C ILE A 160 7.04 -0.18 -10.30
N GLY A 161 8.11 -0.96 -10.32
CA GLY A 161 9.48 -0.43 -10.19
C GLY A 161 9.88 0.31 -11.45
N LEU A 162 10.40 1.52 -11.28
CA LEU A 162 10.97 2.32 -12.37
C LEU A 162 12.49 2.18 -12.32
N ARG A 163 13.06 1.56 -13.34
CA ARG A 163 14.51 1.35 -13.49
C ARG A 163 15.05 2.22 -14.61
N PRO A 164 16.37 2.51 -14.65
CA PRO A 164 17.01 3.10 -15.82
C PRO A 164 16.72 2.30 -17.09
N LEU A 165 16.62 2.97 -18.23
CA LEU A 165 16.22 2.38 -19.52
C LEU A 165 17.20 1.31 -20.04
N ASP A 166 18.42 1.29 -19.54
CA ASP A 166 19.48 0.33 -19.86
C ASP A 166 19.42 -0.97 -19.03
N THR A 167 18.50 -1.06 -18.09
CA THR A 167 18.34 -2.25 -17.23
C THR A 167 17.31 -3.22 -17.85
N PRO A 168 17.62 -4.52 -18.00
CA PRO A 168 16.67 -5.50 -18.52
C PRO A 168 15.35 -5.49 -17.77
N VAL A 169 14.23 -5.48 -18.52
CA VAL A 169 12.84 -5.35 -18.02
C VAL A 169 12.33 -6.68 -17.46
N LEU A 170 13.05 -7.33 -16.59
CA LEU A 170 12.67 -8.68 -16.15
C LEU A 170 11.53 -8.71 -15.13
N ASN A 171 11.24 -7.65 -14.37
CA ASN A 171 10.12 -7.61 -13.44
C ASN A 171 9.75 -6.17 -13.05
N LEU A 172 8.97 -5.50 -13.89
CA LEU A 172 8.41 -4.19 -13.56
C LEU A 172 7.43 -4.29 -12.38
N LEU A 173 6.59 -5.32 -12.34
CA LEU A 173 5.66 -5.53 -11.24
C LEU A 173 6.42 -6.09 -10.03
N GLN A 174 6.67 -5.22 -9.05
CA GLN A 174 7.37 -5.60 -7.83
C GLN A 174 6.43 -6.21 -6.79
N GLN A 175 5.17 -5.77 -6.78
CA GLN A 175 4.21 -6.18 -5.78
C GLN A 175 2.77 -5.96 -6.28
N ASN A 176 1.88 -6.87 -5.86
CA ASN A 176 0.45 -6.73 -6.01
C ASN A 176 -0.24 -6.94 -4.66
N ARG A 177 -1.32 -6.22 -4.41
CA ARG A 177 -2.18 -6.37 -3.24
C ARG A 177 -3.63 -6.42 -3.66
N MET A 178 -4.36 -7.37 -3.12
CA MET A 178 -5.82 -7.46 -3.23
C MET A 178 -6.42 -7.58 -1.84
N SER A 179 -7.52 -6.88 -1.57
CA SER A 179 -8.15 -6.92 -0.25
C SER A 179 -9.67 -6.86 -0.34
N VAL A 180 -10.30 -7.55 0.59
CA VAL A 180 -11.73 -7.42 0.88
C VAL A 180 -11.89 -7.19 2.38
N ALA A 181 -12.72 -6.21 2.76
CA ALA A 181 -12.88 -5.82 4.15
C ALA A 181 -14.28 -5.29 4.46
N LEU A 182 -14.71 -5.48 5.70
CA LEU A 182 -15.87 -4.84 6.28
C LEU A 182 -15.44 -3.55 6.97
N ASN A 183 -16.16 -2.47 6.71
CA ASN A 183 -15.89 -1.17 7.30
C ASN A 183 -17.12 -0.69 8.07
N ARG A 184 -16.91 -0.18 9.28
CA ARG A 184 -17.91 0.51 10.08
C ARG A 184 -17.52 1.97 10.27
N SER A 185 -18.44 2.85 9.93
CA SER A 185 -18.29 4.30 10.15
C SER A 185 -18.97 4.71 11.44
N PHE A 186 -18.37 5.62 12.17
CA PHE A 186 -18.88 6.22 13.40
C PHE A 186 -19.03 7.73 13.18
N GLU A 187 -19.71 8.38 14.11
CA GLU A 187 -19.77 9.85 14.15
C GLU A 187 -18.36 10.46 14.36
N GLY A 188 -18.21 11.74 14.06
CA GLY A 188 -16.93 12.44 14.24
C GLY A 188 -15.81 12.01 13.26
N GLY A 189 -16.16 11.51 12.07
CA GLY A 189 -15.17 11.20 11.03
C GLY A 189 -14.32 9.95 11.28
N THR A 190 -14.71 9.11 12.25
CA THR A 190 -14.01 7.87 12.61
C THR A 190 -14.56 6.68 11.83
N SER A 191 -13.70 5.76 11.43
CA SER A 191 -14.12 4.44 10.92
C SER A 191 -13.11 3.36 11.23
N VAL A 192 -13.60 2.14 11.41
CA VAL A 192 -12.80 0.93 11.60
C VAL A 192 -13.07 -0.02 10.44
N GLN A 193 -12.00 -0.59 9.91
CA GLN A 193 -12.06 -1.57 8.84
C GLN A 193 -11.29 -2.82 9.27
N VAL A 194 -11.92 -3.99 9.10
CA VAL A 194 -11.30 -5.28 9.34
C VAL A 194 -11.48 -6.16 8.10
N GLY A 195 -10.44 -6.82 7.66
CA GLY A 195 -10.53 -7.62 6.44
C GLY A 195 -9.32 -8.50 6.19
N TYR A 196 -9.35 -9.10 5.04
CA TYR A 196 -8.29 -9.92 4.49
C TYR A 196 -7.57 -9.19 3.36
N LEU A 197 -6.25 -9.29 3.34
CA LEU A 197 -5.42 -8.81 2.25
C LEU A 197 -4.47 -9.91 1.81
N ARG A 198 -4.41 -10.16 0.51
CA ARG A 198 -3.37 -10.97 -0.12
C ARG A 198 -2.34 -10.04 -0.74
N GLN A 199 -1.09 -10.20 -0.34
CA GLN A 199 0.04 -9.51 -0.96
C GLN A 199 0.94 -10.52 -1.66
N VAL A 200 1.33 -10.24 -2.89
CA VAL A 200 2.40 -10.94 -3.60
C VAL A 200 3.57 -9.98 -3.77
N LEU A 201 4.73 -10.37 -3.27
CA LEU A 201 6.00 -9.65 -3.38
C LEU A 201 6.93 -10.44 -4.29
N ILE A 202 7.36 -9.85 -5.38
CA ILE A 202 8.35 -10.43 -6.28
C ILE A 202 9.73 -9.97 -5.83
N LYS A 203 10.61 -10.91 -5.48
CA LYS A 203 12.00 -10.60 -5.10
C LYS A 203 12.78 -10.02 -6.28
N GLY A 204 13.83 -9.27 -5.99
CA GLY A 204 14.61 -8.56 -7.02
C GLY A 204 15.20 -9.46 -8.10
N SER A 205 15.50 -10.74 -7.78
CA SER A 205 15.94 -11.75 -8.74
C SER A 205 14.85 -12.15 -9.75
N GLY A 206 13.57 -11.99 -9.39
CA GLY A 206 12.43 -12.47 -10.16
C GLY A 206 12.16 -13.98 -10.00
N LEU A 207 13.04 -14.73 -9.38
CA LEU A 207 12.97 -16.20 -9.21
C LEU A 207 12.28 -16.60 -7.93
N ALA A 208 12.13 -15.69 -6.97
CA ALA A 208 11.46 -15.94 -5.70
C ALA A 208 10.33 -14.93 -5.47
N ALA A 209 9.30 -15.36 -4.76
CA ALA A 209 8.18 -14.49 -4.37
C ALA A 209 7.68 -14.86 -2.97
N GLU A 210 7.14 -13.87 -2.26
CA GLU A 210 6.38 -14.07 -1.05
C GLU A 210 4.89 -13.86 -1.33
N ARG A 211 4.05 -14.75 -0.80
CA ARG A 211 2.61 -14.59 -0.76
C ARG A 211 2.20 -14.41 0.69
N ASN A 212 1.85 -13.19 1.05
CA ASN A 212 1.45 -12.85 2.41
C ASN A 212 -0.07 -12.85 2.54
N HIS A 213 -0.59 -13.63 3.48
CA HIS A 213 -1.98 -13.65 3.92
C HIS A 213 -2.10 -12.75 5.14
N VAL A 214 -2.79 -11.64 5.00
CA VAL A 214 -2.74 -10.55 5.99
C VAL A 214 -4.11 -10.34 6.62
N LEU A 215 -4.18 -10.42 7.96
CA LEU A 215 -5.26 -9.79 8.71
C LEU A 215 -5.06 -8.28 8.66
N LEU A 216 -5.99 -7.57 8.06
CA LEU A 216 -5.94 -6.13 7.91
C LEU A 216 -6.88 -5.46 8.92
N VAL A 217 -6.32 -4.61 9.77
CA VAL A 217 -7.07 -3.75 10.69
C VAL A 217 -6.71 -2.30 10.43
N VAL A 218 -7.70 -1.48 10.12
CA VAL A 218 -7.49 -0.06 9.79
C VAL A 218 -8.40 0.80 10.64
N LEU A 219 -7.83 1.75 11.34
CA LEU A 219 -8.52 2.85 11.97
C LEU A 219 -8.31 4.12 11.14
N ARG A 220 -9.40 4.80 10.78
CA ARG A 220 -9.36 6.14 10.18
C ARG A 220 -10.01 7.12 11.11
N HIS A 221 -9.38 8.28 11.26
CA HIS A 221 -9.94 9.40 12.00
C HIS A 221 -9.65 10.69 11.24
N ASN A 222 -10.70 11.26 10.67
CA ASN A 222 -10.62 12.44 9.82
C ASN A 222 -11.21 13.61 10.59
N LEU A 223 -10.39 14.60 10.90
CA LEU A 223 -10.84 15.84 11.54
C LEU A 223 -11.16 16.87 10.49
N ASP A 224 -12.19 17.66 10.75
CA ASP A 224 -12.55 18.83 9.95
C ASP A 224 -12.40 20.07 10.83
N PHE A 225 -11.43 20.94 10.46
CA PHE A 225 -11.11 22.17 11.17
C PHE A 225 -11.63 23.43 10.41
N ARG A 226 -12.50 23.21 9.43
CA ARG A 226 -13.14 24.31 8.74
C ARG A 226 -14.22 24.90 9.64
N ASP A 227 -14.25 26.21 9.74
CA ASP A 227 -15.26 27.00 10.44
C ASP A 227 -16.62 26.97 9.70
#